data_5df089dfb82f2d49cde066b5a82cf296
#
_entry.id   5df089dfb82f2d49cde066b5a82cf296
#
_cell.length_a   1.000
_cell.length_b   1.000
_cell.length_c   1.000
_cell.angle_alpha   90.00
_cell.angle_beta   90.00
_cell.angle_gamma   90.00
#
_symmetry.space_group_name_H-M   'P 1'
#
loop_
_entity.id
_entity.type
_entity.pdbx_description
1 polymer ?
#
loop_
_entity_poly.entity_id
_entity_poly.type
_entity_poly.pdbx_seq_one_letter_code
_entity_poly.pdbx_strand_id
1 'polypeptide(L)'
;WSSDVCSSDLDRQAATSQYDRIIEENPIDLQLLGLGRNGHIGFNEPGTAFDSKTHIVDLTQSTIDANARFFDHEVDVPTQAISMGIGSVMSAKHILLMAFGAEKADAVAQMISGPITEKLPASVLQQHPNVTVIIDDAAAAKL
;
A
#
# COMPACT_ATOMS: atom_id res chain seq x y z
N TRP A 1 -7.55 3.43 10.88
CA TRP A 1 -6.43 2.48 11.06
C TRP A 1 -6.18 2.38 12.56
N SER A 2 -6.52 1.23 13.16
CA SER A 2 -6.26 1.02 14.57
C SER A 2 -4.77 0.75 14.77
N SER A 3 -4.12 1.61 15.55
CA SER A 3 -2.73 1.47 15.98
C SER A 3 -2.53 0.34 17.01
N ASP A 4 -3.56 -0.41 17.33
CA ASP A 4 -3.56 -1.36 18.45
C ASP A 4 -2.95 -2.73 18.15
N VAL A 5 -2.34 -2.93 16.98
CA VAL A 5 -1.76 -4.24 16.57
C VAL A 5 -0.26 -4.35 16.86
N CYS A 6 0.34 -3.40 17.55
CA CYS A 6 1.75 -3.43 17.92
C CYS A 6 1.97 -3.89 19.37
N SER A 7 1.42 -5.05 19.77
CA SER A 7 1.87 -5.67 21.02
C SER A 7 3.03 -6.63 20.74
N SER A 8 4.07 -6.53 21.53
CA SER A 8 5.31 -7.30 21.44
C SER A 8 5.15 -8.83 21.62
N ASP A 9 3.94 -9.27 21.94
CA ASP A 9 3.64 -10.66 22.28
C ASP A 9 2.89 -11.43 21.18
N LEU A 10 2.54 -10.78 20.05
CA LEU A 10 1.95 -11.47 18.92
C LEU A 10 3.03 -12.21 18.13
N ASP A 11 2.84 -13.49 17.91
CA ASP A 11 3.53 -14.21 16.84
C ASP A 11 3.17 -13.54 15.51
N ARG A 12 4.04 -12.64 15.06
CA ARG A 12 3.85 -11.80 13.88
C ARG A 12 3.59 -12.63 12.63
N GLN A 13 4.23 -13.79 12.53
CA GLN A 13 4.05 -14.71 11.42
C GLN A 13 2.66 -15.38 11.45
N ALA A 14 2.19 -15.75 12.64
CA ALA A 14 0.84 -16.25 12.80
C ALA A 14 -0.20 -15.18 12.47
N ALA A 15 0.03 -13.93 12.87
CA ALA A 15 -0.86 -12.80 12.57
C ALA A 15 -1.01 -12.54 11.07
N THR A 16 0.09 -12.56 10.31
CA THR A 16 0.06 -12.37 8.84
C THR A 16 -0.71 -13.51 8.16
N SER A 17 -0.43 -14.75 8.53
CA SER A 17 -1.10 -15.93 7.98
C SER A 17 -2.59 -15.97 8.35
N GLN A 18 -2.95 -15.54 9.56
CA GLN A 18 -4.34 -15.45 9.99
C GLN A 18 -5.10 -14.39 9.19
N TYR A 19 -4.46 -13.24 8.92
CA TYR A 19 -5.08 -12.18 8.14
C TYR A 19 -5.35 -12.61 6.69
N ASP A 20 -4.40 -13.31 6.06
CA ASP A 20 -4.61 -13.86 4.72
C ASP A 20 -5.78 -14.86 4.68
N ARG A 21 -5.93 -15.72 5.70
CA ARG A 21 -7.10 -16.63 5.81
C ARG A 21 -8.41 -15.85 5.91
N ILE A 22 -8.44 -14.77 6.70
CA ILE A 22 -9.63 -13.92 6.82
C ILE A 22 -10.01 -13.35 5.45
N ILE A 23 -9.04 -12.88 4.66
CA ILE A 23 -9.27 -12.38 3.30
C ILE A 23 -9.79 -13.50 2.38
N GLU A 24 -9.21 -14.70 2.45
CA GLU A 24 -9.63 -15.84 1.63
C GLU A 24 -11.06 -16.30 1.97
N GLU A 25 -11.42 -16.31 3.25
CA GLU A 25 -12.77 -16.66 3.72
C GLU A 25 -13.80 -15.55 3.48
N ASN A 26 -13.34 -14.29 3.42
CA ASN A 26 -14.17 -13.10 3.23
C ASN A 26 -13.59 -12.23 2.10
N PRO A 27 -13.80 -12.61 0.83
CA PRO A 27 -13.26 -11.87 -0.32
C PRO A 27 -13.64 -10.40 -0.29
N ILE A 28 -12.67 -9.53 -0.55
CA ILE A 28 -12.84 -8.08 -0.52
C ILE A 28 -13.64 -7.63 -1.74
N ASP A 29 -14.79 -7.01 -1.51
CA ASP A 29 -15.61 -6.43 -2.59
C ASP A 29 -15.01 -5.14 -3.13
N LEU A 30 -14.53 -4.26 -2.25
CA LEU A 30 -13.92 -2.97 -2.59
C LEU A 30 -12.67 -2.75 -1.74
N GLN A 31 -11.51 -2.64 -2.40
CA GLN A 31 -10.24 -2.25 -1.78
C GLN A 31 -9.97 -0.78 -2.02
N LEU A 32 -9.91 0.02 -0.95
CA LEU A 32 -9.48 1.41 -1.02
C LEU A 32 -7.95 1.48 -0.89
N LEU A 33 -7.32 2.24 -1.78
CA LEU A 33 -5.87 2.48 -1.81
C LEU A 33 -5.54 3.98 -1.89
N GLY A 34 -4.46 4.36 -1.21
CA GLY A 34 -3.69 5.56 -1.52
C GLY A 34 -2.51 5.22 -2.41
N LEU A 35 -1.83 6.26 -2.93
CA LEU A 35 -0.61 6.13 -3.73
C LEU A 35 0.57 6.83 -3.03
N GLY A 36 1.66 6.13 -2.81
CA GLY A 36 2.91 6.73 -2.36
C GLY A 36 3.58 7.57 -3.45
N ARG A 37 4.46 8.51 -3.07
CA ARG A 37 5.24 9.31 -4.04
C ARG A 37 6.16 8.45 -4.92
N ASN A 38 6.65 7.35 -4.36
CA ASN A 38 7.47 6.35 -5.05
C ASN A 38 6.67 5.21 -5.70
N GLY A 39 5.34 5.35 -5.74
CA GLY A 39 4.44 4.35 -6.33
C GLY A 39 4.07 3.17 -5.43
N HIS A 40 4.38 3.22 -4.12
CA HIS A 40 3.93 2.18 -3.21
C HIS A 40 2.42 2.20 -3.02
N ILE A 41 1.84 1.03 -2.76
CA ILE A 41 0.45 0.81 -2.37
C ILE A 41 0.41 0.02 -1.06
N GLY A 42 -0.37 0.50 -0.07
CA GLY A 42 -0.22 0.04 1.32
C GLY A 42 1.19 0.39 1.82
N PHE A 43 1.88 -0.55 2.45
CA PHE A 43 3.30 -0.44 2.75
C PHE A 43 4.17 -1.32 1.83
N ASN A 44 3.68 -1.63 0.62
CA ASN A 44 4.45 -2.37 -0.37
C ASN A 44 5.35 -1.41 -1.15
N GLU A 45 6.58 -1.28 -0.68
CA GLU A 45 7.61 -0.42 -1.26
C GLU A 45 8.15 -0.97 -2.59
N PRO A 46 8.84 -0.15 -3.41
CA PRO A 46 9.51 -0.60 -4.62
C PRO A 46 10.39 -1.84 -4.40
N GLY A 47 10.18 -2.87 -5.21
CA GLY A 47 10.83 -4.18 -5.11
C GLY A 47 9.98 -5.25 -4.42
N THR A 48 8.79 -4.91 -3.92
CA THR A 48 7.85 -5.91 -3.39
C THR A 48 7.30 -6.75 -4.53
N ALA A 49 7.34 -8.08 -4.38
CA ALA A 49 6.83 -9.04 -5.37
C ALA A 49 5.32 -8.88 -5.57
N PHE A 50 4.86 -8.97 -6.82
CA PHE A 50 3.44 -8.79 -7.15
C PHE A 50 2.52 -9.88 -6.59
N ASP A 51 3.04 -11.07 -6.31
CA ASP A 51 2.32 -12.19 -5.69
C ASP A 51 2.41 -12.21 -4.15
N SER A 52 3.01 -11.16 -3.55
CA SER A 52 3.18 -11.08 -2.10
C SER A 52 1.85 -11.18 -1.35
N LYS A 53 1.87 -11.95 -0.28
CA LYS A 53 0.78 -12.05 0.71
C LYS A 53 1.02 -11.06 1.86
N THR A 54 0.13 -11.04 2.85
CA THR A 54 0.33 -10.23 4.06
C THR A 54 1.66 -10.54 4.72
N HIS A 55 2.45 -9.52 4.99
CA HIS A 55 3.82 -9.66 5.47
C HIS A 55 4.23 -8.50 6.38
N ILE A 56 5.33 -8.71 7.10
CA ILE A 56 5.97 -7.68 7.89
C ILE A 56 6.88 -6.88 6.95
N VAL A 57 6.79 -5.57 7.03
CA VAL A 57 7.62 -4.65 6.27
C VAL A 57 8.46 -3.79 7.20
N ASP A 58 9.72 -3.57 6.86
CA ASP A 58 10.53 -2.52 7.45
C ASP A 58 10.17 -1.20 6.77
N LEU A 59 9.75 -0.21 7.58
CA LEU A 59 9.36 1.09 7.04
C LEU A 59 10.61 1.88 6.61
N THR A 60 10.51 2.54 5.46
CA THR A 60 11.56 3.46 5.02
C THR A 60 11.64 4.66 5.95
N GLN A 61 12.81 5.30 6.06
CA GLN A 61 12.98 6.50 6.89
C GLN A 61 11.97 7.59 6.50
N SER A 62 11.72 7.77 5.20
CA SER A 62 10.73 8.74 4.73
C SER A 62 9.29 8.44 5.20
N THR A 63 8.95 7.16 5.35
CA THR A 63 7.65 6.75 5.89
C THR A 63 7.58 6.98 7.40
N ILE A 64 8.67 6.68 8.12
CA ILE A 64 8.78 6.95 9.55
C ILE A 64 8.64 8.45 9.82
N ASP A 65 9.38 9.30 9.10
CA ASP A 65 9.36 10.76 9.23
C ASP A 65 7.97 11.33 8.92
N ALA A 66 7.32 10.83 7.87
CA ALA A 66 5.97 11.27 7.49
C ALA A 66 4.91 10.94 8.56
N ASN A 67 5.12 9.87 9.34
CA ASN A 67 4.20 9.45 10.39
C ASN A 67 4.58 10.00 11.78
N ALA A 68 5.79 10.54 11.97
CA ALA A 68 6.26 11.07 13.26
C ALA A 68 5.31 12.10 13.87
N ARG A 69 4.61 12.86 13.04
CA ARG A 69 3.61 13.86 13.47
C ARG A 69 2.41 13.30 14.27
N PHE A 70 2.21 11.97 14.26
CA PHE A 70 1.13 11.30 14.98
C PHE A 70 1.57 10.72 16.32
N PHE A 71 2.84 10.88 16.69
CA PHE A 71 3.44 10.37 17.91
C PHE A 71 4.05 11.51 18.73
N ASP A 72 3.97 11.40 20.06
CA ASP A 72 4.50 12.43 20.97
C ASP A 72 6.02 12.50 20.98
N HIS A 73 6.69 11.34 20.75
CA HIS A 73 8.14 11.23 20.67
C HIS A 73 8.56 10.42 19.45
N GLU A 74 9.66 10.82 18.81
CA GLU A 74 10.20 10.16 17.62
C GLU A 74 10.56 8.67 17.88
N VAL A 75 10.96 8.35 19.10
CA VAL A 75 11.29 6.96 19.50
C VAL A 75 10.08 6.05 19.58
N ASP A 76 8.85 6.60 19.62
CA ASP A 76 7.61 5.84 19.66
C ASP A 76 7.09 5.50 18.28
N VAL A 77 7.70 6.06 17.22
CA VAL A 77 7.31 5.77 15.84
C VAL A 77 7.71 4.35 15.47
N PRO A 78 6.77 3.47 15.09
CA PRO A 78 7.09 2.11 14.70
C PRO A 78 8.03 2.09 13.50
N THR A 79 9.02 1.21 13.53
CA THR A 79 9.95 0.98 12.41
C THR A 79 9.50 -0.15 11.49
N GLN A 80 8.49 -0.92 11.92
CA GLN A 80 7.90 -2.02 11.17
C GLN A 80 6.38 -1.92 11.16
N ALA A 81 5.76 -2.46 10.12
CA ALA A 81 4.31 -2.60 10.02
C ALA A 81 3.94 -3.97 9.44
N ILE A 82 2.71 -4.41 9.70
CA ILE A 82 2.11 -5.52 8.96
C ILE A 82 1.34 -4.89 7.79
N SER A 83 1.63 -5.33 6.58
CA SER A 83 0.96 -4.86 5.37
C SER A 83 0.30 -6.01 4.64
N MET A 84 -0.91 -5.75 4.14
CA MET A 84 -1.51 -6.58 3.10
C MET A 84 -0.59 -6.56 1.89
N GLY A 85 -0.22 -7.72 1.37
CA GLY A 85 0.64 -7.84 0.20
C GLY A 85 -0.06 -7.44 -1.10
N ILE A 86 0.72 -7.20 -2.15
CA ILE A 86 0.20 -6.80 -3.46
C ILE A 86 -0.74 -7.86 -4.03
N GLY A 87 -0.40 -9.15 -3.93
CA GLY A 87 -1.26 -10.25 -4.38
C GLY A 87 -2.59 -10.29 -3.64
N SER A 88 -2.59 -9.99 -2.33
CA SER A 88 -3.83 -9.90 -1.55
C SER A 88 -4.67 -8.68 -1.98
N VAL A 89 -4.05 -7.54 -2.26
CA VAL A 89 -4.72 -6.35 -2.82
C VAL A 89 -5.38 -6.67 -4.16
N MET A 90 -4.63 -7.33 -5.05
CA MET A 90 -5.08 -7.69 -6.40
C MET A 90 -6.19 -8.76 -6.41
N SER A 91 -6.43 -9.43 -5.30
CA SER A 91 -7.55 -10.40 -5.16
C SER A 91 -8.91 -9.73 -4.93
N ALA A 92 -8.95 -8.43 -4.65
CA ALA A 92 -10.21 -7.70 -4.48
C ALA A 92 -11.03 -7.67 -5.77
N LYS A 93 -12.37 -7.60 -5.64
CA LYS A 93 -13.26 -7.52 -6.82
C LYS A 93 -13.20 -6.16 -7.53
N HIS A 94 -12.99 -5.10 -6.76
CA HIS A 94 -12.85 -3.74 -7.25
C HIS A 94 -11.79 -3.01 -6.42
N ILE A 95 -10.95 -2.24 -7.09
CA ILE A 95 -9.95 -1.37 -6.44
C ILE A 95 -10.32 0.08 -6.70
N LEU A 96 -10.39 0.87 -5.63
CA LEU A 96 -10.53 2.32 -5.68
C LEU A 96 -9.25 2.96 -5.18
N LEU A 97 -8.48 3.59 -6.07
CA LEU A 97 -7.27 4.32 -5.71
C LEU A 97 -7.54 5.82 -5.70
N MET A 98 -7.08 6.49 -4.65
CA MET A 98 -7.19 7.95 -4.50
C MET A 98 -5.80 8.56 -4.35
N ALA A 99 -5.48 9.56 -5.18
CA ALA A 99 -4.21 10.29 -5.11
C ALA A 99 -4.40 11.77 -5.43
N PHE A 100 -3.95 12.64 -4.54
CA PHE A 100 -4.11 14.09 -4.65
C PHE A 100 -2.78 14.82 -4.46
N GLY A 101 -2.64 15.95 -5.17
CA GLY A 101 -1.49 16.82 -5.06
C GLY A 101 -0.40 16.54 -6.11
N ALA A 102 0.34 17.61 -6.44
CA ALA A 102 1.35 17.60 -7.49
C ALA A 102 2.51 16.62 -7.24
N GLU A 103 2.79 16.31 -5.96
CA GLU A 103 3.82 15.35 -5.59
C GLU A 103 3.48 13.89 -5.97
N LYS A 104 2.24 13.63 -6.41
CA LYS A 104 1.79 12.32 -6.90
C LYS A 104 1.87 12.21 -8.42
N ALA A 105 2.06 13.31 -9.15
CA ALA A 105 1.92 13.36 -10.61
C ALA A 105 2.83 12.36 -11.35
N ASP A 106 4.08 12.20 -10.90
CA ASP A 106 5.00 11.21 -11.51
C ASP A 106 4.55 9.77 -11.28
N ALA A 107 4.16 9.46 -10.04
CA ALA A 107 3.69 8.12 -9.69
C ALA A 107 2.37 7.78 -10.40
N VAL A 108 1.45 8.75 -10.53
CA VAL A 108 0.18 8.60 -11.26
C VAL A 108 0.44 8.32 -12.73
N ALA A 109 1.27 9.12 -13.39
CA ALA A 109 1.59 8.93 -14.80
C ALA A 109 2.24 7.57 -15.08
N GLN A 110 3.20 7.19 -14.25
CA GLN A 110 3.86 5.89 -14.38
C GLN A 110 2.92 4.71 -14.06
N MET A 111 2.04 4.84 -13.06
CA MET A 111 1.05 3.82 -12.71
C MET A 111 0.08 3.57 -13.87
N ILE A 112 -0.37 4.62 -14.58
CA ILE A 112 -1.38 4.51 -15.64
C ILE A 112 -0.76 4.12 -16.98
N SER A 113 0.38 4.74 -17.35
CA SER A 113 0.96 4.66 -18.71
C SER A 113 2.38 4.10 -18.74
N GLY A 114 3.01 3.88 -17.59
CA GLY A 114 4.36 3.35 -17.50
C GLY A 114 4.42 1.83 -17.63
N PRO A 115 5.64 1.26 -17.63
CA PRO A 115 5.82 -0.18 -17.64
C PRO A 115 5.35 -0.82 -16.32
N ILE A 116 4.78 -2.02 -16.43
CA ILE A 116 4.42 -2.82 -15.25
C ILE A 116 5.70 -3.40 -14.66
N THR A 117 6.04 -2.98 -13.46
CA THR A 117 7.29 -3.37 -12.80
C THR A 117 7.18 -3.29 -11.27
N GLU A 118 7.82 -4.21 -10.58
CA GLU A 118 7.91 -4.19 -9.11
C GLU A 118 8.65 -2.95 -8.56
N LYS A 119 9.41 -2.24 -9.41
CA LYS A 119 10.03 -0.95 -9.05
C LYS A 119 8.99 0.17 -8.85
N LEU A 120 7.78 0.00 -9.35
CA LEU A 120 6.63 0.86 -9.13
C LEU A 120 5.43 -0.05 -8.77
N PRO A 121 5.25 -0.42 -7.52
CA PRO A 121 4.22 -1.39 -7.12
C PRO A 121 2.83 -1.10 -7.67
N ALA A 122 2.40 0.15 -7.67
CA ALA A 122 1.10 0.55 -8.20
C ALA A 122 0.92 0.24 -9.70
N SER A 123 1.99 0.02 -10.46
CA SER A 123 1.90 -0.30 -11.89
C SER A 123 1.16 -1.61 -12.17
N VAL A 124 1.14 -2.53 -11.19
CA VAL A 124 0.41 -3.81 -11.31
C VAL A 124 -1.10 -3.61 -11.46
N LEU A 125 -1.64 -2.47 -11.00
CA LEU A 125 -3.06 -2.16 -11.12
C LEU A 125 -3.54 -2.12 -12.58
N GLN A 126 -2.64 -1.91 -13.55
CA GLN A 126 -2.95 -2.03 -14.98
C GLN A 126 -3.41 -3.44 -15.37
N GLN A 127 -3.10 -4.47 -14.59
CA GLN A 127 -3.51 -5.85 -14.85
C GLN A 127 -4.83 -6.22 -14.15
N HIS A 128 -5.33 -5.37 -13.28
CA HIS A 128 -6.57 -5.66 -12.56
C HIS A 128 -7.80 -5.30 -13.42
N PRO A 129 -8.83 -6.16 -13.52
CA PRO A 129 -9.96 -5.95 -14.42
C PRO A 129 -10.89 -4.81 -14.03
N ASN A 130 -10.83 -4.34 -12.77
CA ASN A 130 -11.79 -3.37 -12.24
C ASN A 130 -11.11 -2.40 -11.27
N VAL A 131 -10.53 -1.32 -11.81
CA VAL A 131 -9.86 -0.25 -11.03
C VAL A 131 -10.51 1.08 -11.35
N THR A 132 -10.86 1.81 -10.30
CA THR A 132 -11.25 3.22 -10.38
C THR A 132 -10.16 4.07 -9.76
N VAL A 133 -9.69 5.08 -10.48
CA VAL A 133 -8.69 6.04 -10.00
C VAL A 133 -9.32 7.41 -9.87
N ILE A 134 -9.26 7.99 -8.67
CA ILE A 134 -9.72 9.35 -8.37
C ILE A 134 -8.50 10.21 -8.07
N ILE A 135 -8.29 11.23 -8.88
CA ILE A 135 -7.17 12.16 -8.77
C ILE A 135 -7.65 13.60 -8.96
N ASP A 136 -6.92 14.56 -8.41
CA ASP A 136 -7.12 15.98 -8.70
C ASP A 136 -6.29 16.42 -9.91
N ASP A 137 -6.54 17.65 -10.40
CA ASP A 137 -5.82 18.22 -11.55
C ASP A 137 -4.30 18.27 -11.31
N ALA A 138 -3.87 18.49 -10.07
CA ALA A 138 -2.46 18.57 -9.72
C ALA A 138 -1.77 17.20 -9.82
N ALA A 139 -2.43 16.13 -9.38
CA ALA A 139 -1.93 14.76 -9.52
C ALA A 139 -2.01 14.27 -10.99
N ALA A 140 -2.92 14.82 -11.79
CA ALA A 140 -3.07 14.50 -13.22
C ALA A 140 -2.10 15.26 -14.14
N ALA A 141 -1.30 16.19 -13.63
CA ALA A 141 -0.51 17.15 -14.43
C ALA A 141 0.51 16.51 -15.40
N LYS A 142 0.79 15.21 -15.27
CA LYS A 142 1.73 14.47 -16.13
C LYS A 142 1.08 13.32 -16.92
N LEU A 143 -0.25 13.28 -16.98
CA LEU A 143 -1.02 12.34 -17.80
C LEU A 143 -1.05 12.74 -19.27
#